data_6a30e69c8b28c223ea774e020f35ad80
#
_entry.id   6a30e69c8b28c223ea774e020f35ad80
#
_cell.length_a   1.000
_cell.length_b   1.000
_cell.length_c   1.000
_cell.angle_alpha   90.00
_cell.angle_beta   90.00
_cell.angle_gamma   90.00
#
_symmetry.space_group_name_H-M   'P 1'
#
loop_
_entity.id
_entity.type
_entity.pdbx_description
1 polymer ?
#
loop_
_entity_poly.entity_id
_entity_poly.type
_entity_poly.pdbx_seq_one_letter_code
_entity_poly.pdbx_strand_id
1 'polypeptide(L)'
;MSNSRNNQQFWWTTAMAVVAGSALLGLTSASPHPSFDAGAPERLAVVNDVGDAEAVVYDPATDSYFVSDVHGDPGVKDGNGSIVRISGAGKLQDRHFIQGGKKGVTLNAPMGSRVRGDTLWVLDVDILRGFDTHSGAPIVSVDLAPAGALFLNDFDFGPDGSMYVTDMRLRVGANGNMAPAGPGRIYQIGRDHRVRIALENAALTFPDGLGWDAAGKRVIIAPFNDNPVQQWSPGQPAAEPLAKGKGRFDGVEVERDGSILITSWNDSTVSTLEGTRLAHRLGPLTMTPADVSMDVRRGHVGVVSMEAGRFELWTWGK
;
A
#
# COMPACT_ATOMS: atom_id res chain seq x y z
N MET A 1 -5.17 8.47 36.50
CA MET A 1 -4.93 7.06 36.20
C MET A 1 -4.18 7.06 34.87
N SER A 2 -2.89 6.77 34.90
CA SER A 2 -1.95 6.92 33.80
C SER A 2 -2.10 5.73 32.86
N ASN A 3 -2.55 5.98 31.61
CA ASN A 3 -2.46 4.99 30.53
C ASN A 3 -1.01 4.93 30.07
N SER A 4 -0.30 3.90 30.48
CA SER A 4 0.98 3.52 29.90
C SER A 4 0.70 2.89 28.52
N ARG A 5 1.01 3.61 27.45
CA ARG A 5 1.13 3.02 26.11
C ARG A 5 2.30 2.03 26.17
N ASN A 6 2.01 0.73 26.11
CA ASN A 6 3.02 -0.28 25.88
C ASN A 6 3.57 -0.10 24.47
N ASN A 7 4.78 0.43 24.36
CA ASN A 7 5.58 0.39 23.14
C ASN A 7 5.90 -1.08 22.83
N GLN A 8 5.09 -1.75 22.05
CA GLN A 8 5.46 -3.02 21.44
C GLN A 8 6.37 -2.71 20.25
N GLN A 9 7.68 -2.79 20.48
CA GLN A 9 8.67 -2.82 19.42
C GLN A 9 8.54 -4.15 18.67
N PHE A 10 8.06 -4.08 17.43
CA PHE A 10 8.06 -5.22 16.51
C PHE A 10 9.50 -5.59 16.14
N TRP A 11 10.00 -6.69 16.70
CA TRP A 11 11.34 -7.23 16.41
C TRP A 11 11.28 -8.15 15.21
N TRP A 12 11.77 -7.64 14.07
CA TRP A 12 12.07 -8.45 12.90
C TRP A 12 13.56 -8.82 12.95
N THR A 13 13.89 -10.03 13.42
CA THR A 13 15.27 -10.53 13.36
C THR A 13 15.59 -11.02 11.95
N THR A 14 16.60 -10.41 11.36
CA THR A 14 17.15 -10.65 10.03
C THR A 14 17.89 -11.99 9.99
N ALA A 15 17.54 -12.86 9.05
CA ALA A 15 18.41 -13.98 8.65
C ALA A 15 19.12 -13.58 7.36
N MET A 16 20.45 -13.41 7.42
CA MET A 16 21.30 -13.13 6.26
C MET A 16 21.62 -14.41 5.50
N ALA A 17 21.42 -14.39 4.19
CA ALA A 17 22.08 -15.30 3.27
C ALA A 17 22.77 -14.50 2.16
N VAL A 18 24.09 -14.63 2.05
CA VAL A 18 24.92 -13.98 1.03
C VAL A 18 25.00 -14.91 -0.18
N VAL A 19 24.63 -14.43 -1.36
CA VAL A 19 24.97 -15.07 -2.64
C VAL A 19 25.54 -14.03 -3.59
N ALA A 20 26.78 -14.26 -4.03
CA ALA A 20 27.47 -13.45 -5.03
C ALA A 20 27.21 -14.00 -6.45
N GLY A 21 26.98 -13.12 -7.41
CA GLY A 21 26.83 -13.50 -8.82
C GLY A 21 26.94 -12.32 -9.79
N SER A 22 27.67 -12.51 -10.84
CA SER A 22 28.33 -11.62 -11.78
C SER A 22 27.44 -10.85 -12.76
N ALA A 23 27.92 -9.67 -13.20
CA ALA A 23 27.27 -8.73 -14.11
C ALA A 23 27.41 -9.09 -15.58
N LEU A 24 26.36 -8.80 -16.38
CA LEU A 24 26.44 -8.59 -17.83
C LEU A 24 25.80 -7.24 -18.19
N LEU A 25 26.56 -6.41 -18.89
CA LEU A 25 26.18 -5.10 -19.39
C LEU A 25 25.43 -5.23 -20.72
N GLY A 26 24.20 -4.73 -20.78
CA GLY A 26 23.46 -4.49 -22.00
C GLY A 26 23.04 -3.03 -22.10
N LEU A 27 23.53 -2.30 -23.10
CA LEU A 27 23.18 -0.90 -23.36
C LEU A 27 21.85 -0.83 -24.16
N THR A 28 20.82 -0.23 -23.58
CA THR A 28 19.62 0.20 -24.30
C THR A 28 19.44 1.71 -24.15
N SER A 29 19.24 2.40 -25.27
CA SER A 29 19.01 3.84 -25.37
C SER A 29 17.68 4.24 -24.71
N ALA A 30 17.75 5.00 -23.62
CA ALA A 30 16.58 5.62 -23.00
C ALA A 30 16.22 6.91 -23.74
N SER A 31 14.95 7.08 -24.09
CA SER A 31 14.38 8.36 -24.53
C SER A 31 14.43 9.37 -23.38
N PRO A 32 14.72 10.65 -23.62
CA PRO A 32 14.78 11.63 -22.56
C PRO A 32 13.36 11.95 -22.06
N HIS A 33 13.07 11.58 -20.82
CA HIS A 33 11.93 12.14 -20.11
C HIS A 33 12.24 13.59 -19.75
N PRO A 34 11.23 14.50 -19.75
CA PRO A 34 11.46 15.89 -19.41
C PRO A 34 12.00 15.98 -17.96
N SER A 35 13.13 16.65 -17.81
CA SER A 35 13.69 16.97 -16.50
C SER A 35 12.82 18.04 -15.85
N PHE A 36 12.12 17.67 -14.79
CA PHE A 36 11.39 18.62 -13.96
C PHE A 36 12.38 19.35 -13.07
N ASP A 37 12.58 20.62 -13.30
CA ASP A 37 13.26 21.54 -12.41
C ASP A 37 12.23 22.01 -11.36
N ALA A 38 11.80 21.06 -10.55
CA ALA A 38 10.85 21.30 -9.47
C ALA A 38 11.63 21.75 -8.25
N GLY A 39 11.23 22.85 -7.64
CA GLY A 39 11.72 23.24 -6.32
C GLY A 39 11.61 22.08 -5.32
N ALA A 40 12.39 22.13 -4.24
CA ALA A 40 12.33 21.09 -3.21
C ALA A 40 10.87 20.89 -2.73
N PRO A 41 10.42 19.67 -2.49
CA PRO A 41 9.09 19.39 -1.97
C PRO A 41 8.83 20.17 -0.66
N GLU A 42 7.65 20.79 -0.55
CA GLU A 42 7.23 21.56 0.62
C GLU A 42 6.11 20.81 1.34
N ARG A 43 6.19 20.72 2.68
CA ARG A 43 5.15 20.14 3.50
C ARG A 43 4.03 21.16 3.73
N LEU A 44 2.84 20.88 3.21
CA LEU A 44 1.66 21.75 3.23
C LEU A 44 0.83 21.57 4.51
N ALA A 45 0.69 20.33 4.98
CA ALA A 45 -0.11 20.03 6.16
C ALA A 45 0.39 18.79 6.90
N VAL A 46 0.02 18.71 8.17
CA VAL A 46 0.22 17.54 9.04
C VAL A 46 -1.07 17.28 9.81
N VAL A 47 -1.54 16.04 9.79
CA VAL A 47 -2.63 15.57 10.65
C VAL A 47 -2.07 14.48 11.53
N ASN A 48 -2.02 14.74 12.84
CA ASN A 48 -1.60 13.76 13.84
C ASN A 48 -2.77 12.94 14.36
N ASP A 49 -2.46 11.87 15.08
CA ASP A 49 -3.44 10.99 15.70
C ASP A 49 -4.43 10.39 14.70
N VAL A 50 -3.97 9.99 13.52
CA VAL A 50 -4.78 9.27 12.52
C VAL A 50 -4.80 7.76 12.75
N GLY A 51 -4.38 7.32 13.91
CA GLY A 51 -4.31 5.90 14.32
C GLY A 51 -3.08 5.21 13.77
N ASP A 52 -3.17 3.89 13.61
CA ASP A 52 -2.13 3.07 13.00
C ASP A 52 -2.31 3.12 11.47
N ALA A 53 -1.94 4.28 10.88
CA ALA A 53 -2.24 4.65 9.49
C ALA A 53 -1.42 3.83 8.48
N GLU A 54 -2.05 2.82 7.89
CA GLU A 54 -1.43 1.88 6.97
C GLU A 54 -1.53 2.33 5.51
N ALA A 55 -2.71 2.71 5.05
CA ALA A 55 -2.91 3.10 3.66
C ALA A 55 -3.58 4.46 3.53
N VAL A 56 -3.38 5.09 2.37
CA VAL A 56 -4.04 6.35 1.99
C VAL A 56 -4.47 6.31 0.54
N VAL A 57 -5.66 6.80 0.24
CA VAL A 57 -6.13 7.00 -1.13
C VAL A 57 -6.82 8.36 -1.29
N TYR A 58 -6.49 9.08 -2.35
CA TYR A 58 -7.16 10.32 -2.72
C TYR A 58 -8.36 10.06 -3.63
N ASP A 59 -9.49 10.60 -3.24
CA ASP A 59 -10.70 10.62 -4.07
C ASP A 59 -10.96 12.02 -4.65
N PRO A 60 -10.77 12.20 -5.98
CA PRO A 60 -11.02 13.48 -6.61
C PRO A 60 -12.50 13.90 -6.66
N ALA A 61 -13.44 12.96 -6.48
CA ALA A 61 -14.87 13.25 -6.52
C ALA A 61 -15.35 13.92 -5.22
N THR A 62 -14.87 13.45 -4.08
CA THR A 62 -15.18 14.02 -2.77
C THR A 62 -14.15 15.03 -2.27
N ASP A 63 -13.06 15.24 -3.03
CA ASP A 63 -11.90 16.05 -2.65
C ASP A 63 -11.37 15.67 -1.26
N SER A 64 -11.14 14.38 -1.07
CA SER A 64 -10.75 13.84 0.23
C SER A 64 -9.68 12.76 0.11
N TYR A 65 -8.82 12.68 1.11
CA TYR A 65 -8.00 11.50 1.40
C TYR A 65 -8.74 10.61 2.39
N PHE A 66 -8.77 9.31 2.12
CA PHE A 66 -9.21 8.28 3.06
C PHE A 66 -7.98 7.54 3.57
N VAL A 67 -7.86 7.44 4.89
CA VAL A 67 -6.72 6.80 5.56
C VAL A 67 -7.21 5.57 6.31
N SER A 68 -6.62 4.42 6.03
CA SER A 68 -6.88 3.17 6.74
C SER A 68 -6.19 3.18 8.10
N ASP A 69 -6.96 3.11 9.18
CA ASP A 69 -6.48 2.98 10.56
C ASP A 69 -6.70 1.55 11.04
N VAL A 70 -5.62 0.79 11.12
CA VAL A 70 -5.61 -0.63 11.56
C VAL A 70 -6.09 -0.76 13.00
N HIS A 71 -5.74 0.18 13.86
CA HIS A 71 -6.09 0.24 15.28
C HIS A 71 -5.71 -1.01 16.06
N GLY A 72 -4.44 -1.39 16.03
CA GLY A 72 -3.91 -2.53 16.79
C GLY A 72 -3.14 -3.53 15.95
N ASP A 73 -3.35 -4.83 16.22
CA ASP A 73 -2.63 -5.89 15.52
C ASP A 73 -3.21 -6.11 14.11
N PRO A 74 -2.45 -5.88 13.03
CA PRO A 74 -2.89 -6.20 11.68
C PRO A 74 -3.11 -7.72 11.55
N GLY A 75 -4.19 -8.13 10.92
CA GLY A 75 -4.57 -9.54 10.77
C GLY A 75 -5.45 -10.08 11.89
N VAL A 76 -5.82 -9.28 12.90
CA VAL A 76 -6.79 -9.65 13.92
C VAL A 76 -8.19 -9.16 13.55
N LYS A 77 -9.19 -10.03 13.76
CA LYS A 77 -10.60 -9.73 13.50
C LYS A 77 -11.31 -9.32 14.78
N ASP A 78 -11.10 -8.09 15.25
CA ASP A 78 -11.65 -7.55 16.50
C ASP A 78 -12.71 -6.46 16.29
N GLY A 79 -12.93 -6.02 15.05
CA GLY A 79 -13.99 -5.09 14.69
C GLY A 79 -13.71 -3.64 15.08
N ASN A 80 -12.46 -3.25 15.32
CA ASN A 80 -12.08 -1.92 15.82
C ASN A 80 -11.44 -1.00 14.78
N GLY A 81 -11.15 -1.49 13.57
CA GLY A 81 -10.57 -0.70 12.49
C GLY A 81 -11.44 0.48 12.07
N SER A 82 -10.83 1.50 11.50
CA SER A 82 -11.53 2.69 11.02
C SER A 82 -10.94 3.27 9.74
N ILE A 83 -11.71 4.15 9.08
CA ILE A 83 -11.23 5.00 7.99
C ILE A 83 -11.36 6.45 8.43
N VAL A 84 -10.25 7.16 8.39
CA VAL A 84 -10.19 8.61 8.64
C VAL A 84 -10.41 9.35 7.33
N ARG A 85 -11.19 10.44 7.35
CA ARG A 85 -11.40 11.31 6.20
C ARG A 85 -10.68 12.65 6.40
N ILE A 86 -9.83 13.03 5.43
CA ILE A 86 -9.03 14.26 5.42
C ILE A 86 -9.35 14.99 4.12
N SER A 87 -9.56 16.31 4.15
CA SER A 87 -9.81 17.07 2.91
C SER A 87 -8.58 17.10 2.00
N GLY A 88 -8.77 17.37 0.69
CA GLY A 88 -7.68 17.56 -0.26
C GLY A 88 -6.71 18.70 0.10
N ALA A 89 -7.08 19.57 1.05
CA ALA A 89 -6.21 20.61 1.64
C ALA A 89 -5.49 20.15 2.93
N GLY A 90 -5.56 18.85 3.28
CA GLY A 90 -4.87 18.29 4.45
C GLY A 90 -5.51 18.63 5.80
N LYS A 91 -6.82 18.90 5.85
CA LYS A 91 -7.56 19.14 7.10
C LYS A 91 -8.37 17.94 7.50
N LEU A 92 -8.27 17.48 8.75
CA LEU A 92 -9.10 16.44 9.29
C LEU A 92 -10.59 16.81 9.17
N GLN A 93 -11.38 15.97 8.53
CA GLN A 93 -12.82 16.13 8.37
C GLN A 93 -13.60 15.21 9.31
N ASP A 94 -13.27 13.93 9.34
CA ASP A 94 -13.89 12.93 10.20
C ASP A 94 -12.87 11.84 10.56
N ARG A 95 -12.66 11.67 11.86
CA ARG A 95 -11.70 10.67 12.38
C ARG A 95 -12.23 9.25 12.27
N HIS A 96 -13.54 9.09 12.22
CA HIS A 96 -14.24 7.81 12.19
C HIS A 96 -15.31 7.81 11.08
N PHE A 97 -14.92 8.25 9.87
CA PHE A 97 -15.82 8.29 8.71
C PHE A 97 -16.46 6.91 8.46
N ILE A 98 -15.63 5.85 8.57
CA ILE A 98 -16.09 4.47 8.65
C ILE A 98 -15.48 3.90 9.93
N GLN A 99 -16.30 3.21 10.75
CA GLN A 99 -15.84 2.62 12.00
C GLN A 99 -16.42 1.22 12.18
N GLY A 100 -15.55 0.24 12.42
CA GLY A 100 -15.94 -1.10 12.79
C GLY A 100 -16.84 -1.12 14.02
N GLY A 101 -17.81 -2.03 14.05
CA GLY A 101 -18.79 -2.14 15.14
C GLY A 101 -19.82 -1.03 15.21
N LYS A 102 -19.84 -0.06 14.28
CA LYS A 102 -20.81 1.03 14.23
C LYS A 102 -21.67 0.96 12.97
N LYS A 103 -22.94 1.34 13.07
CA LYS A 103 -23.87 1.47 11.93
C LYS A 103 -23.90 0.24 11.00
N GLY A 104 -23.72 -0.96 11.53
CA GLY A 104 -23.68 -2.21 10.75
C GLY A 104 -22.39 -2.45 9.96
N VAL A 105 -21.37 -1.64 10.17
CA VAL A 105 -20.05 -1.83 9.56
C VAL A 105 -19.29 -2.94 10.26
N THR A 106 -18.71 -3.86 9.49
CA THR A 106 -17.63 -4.75 9.94
C THR A 106 -16.34 -4.26 9.30
N LEU A 107 -15.37 -3.87 10.11
CA LEU A 107 -14.03 -3.48 9.69
C LEU A 107 -13.07 -3.80 10.85
N ASN A 108 -12.08 -4.62 10.58
CA ASN A 108 -11.19 -5.15 11.61
C ASN A 108 -9.83 -4.43 11.59
N ALA A 109 -9.02 -4.74 10.58
CA ALA A 109 -7.70 -4.18 10.38
C ALA A 109 -7.56 -3.74 8.91
N PRO A 110 -8.08 -2.54 8.55
CA PRO A 110 -8.04 -2.07 7.17
C PRO A 110 -6.60 -1.79 6.73
N MET A 111 -6.24 -2.39 5.62
CA MET A 111 -4.95 -2.28 4.95
C MET A 111 -5.11 -1.44 3.66
N GLY A 112 -4.51 -1.86 2.55
CA GLY A 112 -4.56 -1.18 1.28
C GLY A 112 -5.96 -0.77 0.84
N SER A 113 -6.05 0.41 0.24
CA SER A 113 -7.33 0.99 -0.19
C SER A 113 -7.22 1.66 -1.56
N ARG A 114 -8.30 1.60 -2.35
CA ARG A 114 -8.42 2.26 -3.65
C ARG A 114 -9.84 2.79 -3.84
N VAL A 115 -9.97 3.86 -4.60
CA VAL A 115 -11.28 4.41 -4.99
C VAL A 115 -11.57 4.11 -6.46
N ARG A 116 -12.77 3.61 -6.74
CA ARG A 116 -13.28 3.47 -8.10
C ARG A 116 -14.75 3.85 -8.17
N GLY A 117 -15.07 4.88 -8.93
CA GLY A 117 -16.39 5.52 -8.90
C GLY A 117 -16.70 6.01 -7.49
N ASP A 118 -17.92 5.76 -7.01
CA ASP A 118 -18.33 6.15 -5.66
C ASP A 118 -18.03 5.08 -4.61
N THR A 119 -17.12 4.15 -4.90
CA THR A 119 -16.77 3.06 -3.99
C THR A 119 -15.34 3.16 -3.50
N LEU A 120 -15.17 3.26 -2.19
CA LEU A 120 -13.91 3.03 -1.48
C LEU A 120 -13.77 1.53 -1.22
N TRP A 121 -12.81 0.92 -1.88
CA TRP A 121 -12.43 -0.47 -1.67
C TRP A 121 -11.32 -0.55 -0.64
N VAL A 122 -11.44 -1.49 0.30
CA VAL A 122 -10.52 -1.65 1.44
C VAL A 122 -10.28 -3.12 1.70
N LEU A 123 -9.04 -3.53 1.82
CA LEU A 123 -8.67 -4.86 2.31
C LEU A 123 -8.80 -4.90 3.83
N ASP A 124 -9.36 -5.98 4.35
CA ASP A 124 -9.62 -6.18 5.78
C ASP A 124 -9.31 -7.63 6.15
N VAL A 125 -8.08 -7.88 6.55
CA VAL A 125 -7.51 -9.18 6.89
C VAL A 125 -7.51 -10.16 5.71
N ASP A 126 -8.63 -10.82 5.46
CA ASP A 126 -8.84 -11.81 4.37
C ASP A 126 -10.10 -11.50 3.52
N ILE A 127 -10.63 -10.29 3.66
CA ILE A 127 -11.85 -9.83 3.00
C ILE A 127 -11.55 -8.53 2.25
N LEU A 128 -12.07 -8.37 1.04
CA LEU A 128 -12.15 -7.08 0.35
C LEU A 128 -13.53 -6.48 0.61
N ARG A 129 -13.57 -5.25 1.10
CA ARG A 129 -14.80 -4.51 1.40
C ARG A 129 -14.96 -3.31 0.50
N GLY A 130 -16.19 -2.98 0.14
CA GLY A 130 -16.56 -1.77 -0.57
C GLY A 130 -17.49 -0.91 0.26
N PHE A 131 -17.19 0.38 0.35
CA PHE A 131 -17.96 1.38 1.06
C PHE A 131 -18.28 2.56 0.14
N ASP A 132 -19.39 3.21 0.36
CA ASP A 132 -19.77 4.45 -0.34
C ASP A 132 -18.88 5.61 0.10
N THR A 133 -18.23 6.31 -0.84
CA THR A 133 -17.27 7.39 -0.55
C THR A 133 -17.89 8.63 0.09
N HIS A 134 -19.19 8.82 -0.03
CA HIS A 134 -19.91 9.98 0.50
C HIS A 134 -20.45 9.72 1.93
N SER A 135 -21.00 8.53 2.17
CA SER A 135 -21.70 8.19 3.42
C SER A 135 -20.93 7.23 4.33
N GLY A 136 -19.92 6.51 3.80
CA GLY A 136 -19.26 5.42 4.50
C GLY A 136 -20.10 4.15 4.66
N ALA A 137 -21.27 4.08 4.00
CA ALA A 137 -22.13 2.92 4.09
C ALA A 137 -21.52 1.70 3.41
N PRO A 138 -21.64 0.47 3.99
CA PRO A 138 -21.14 -0.75 3.35
C PRO A 138 -21.95 -1.07 2.09
N ILE A 139 -21.27 -1.42 1.00
CA ILE A 139 -21.88 -1.78 -0.29
C ILE A 139 -21.71 -3.28 -0.57
N VAL A 140 -20.49 -3.80 -0.42
CA VAL A 140 -20.12 -5.16 -0.84
C VAL A 140 -18.98 -5.71 0.01
N SER A 141 -18.91 -7.04 0.11
CA SER A 141 -17.76 -7.76 0.67
C SER A 141 -17.47 -8.98 -0.18
N VAL A 142 -16.18 -9.22 -0.44
CA VAL A 142 -15.68 -10.41 -1.13
C VAL A 142 -14.77 -11.16 -0.17
N ASP A 143 -15.16 -12.38 0.20
CA ASP A 143 -14.41 -13.23 1.12
C ASP A 143 -13.35 -14.03 0.36
N LEU A 144 -12.06 -13.82 0.69
CA LEU A 144 -10.93 -14.51 0.10
C LEU A 144 -10.43 -15.68 0.99
N ALA A 145 -10.96 -15.83 2.21
CA ALA A 145 -10.57 -16.92 3.10
C ALA A 145 -10.79 -18.33 2.50
N PRO A 146 -11.88 -18.60 1.72
CA PRO A 146 -12.03 -19.89 1.03
C PRO A 146 -10.96 -20.18 -0.01
N ALA A 147 -10.32 -19.14 -0.58
CA ALA A 147 -9.16 -19.27 -1.46
C ALA A 147 -7.83 -19.38 -0.69
N GLY A 148 -7.90 -19.34 0.64
CA GLY A 148 -6.77 -19.48 1.56
C GLY A 148 -6.02 -18.20 1.85
N ALA A 149 -6.65 -17.02 1.69
CA ALA A 149 -6.09 -15.75 2.11
C ALA A 149 -5.86 -15.72 3.63
N LEU A 150 -4.78 -15.05 4.04
CA LEU A 150 -4.41 -14.94 5.45
C LEU A 150 -4.12 -13.52 5.88
N PHE A 151 -3.42 -12.75 5.06
CA PHE A 151 -2.96 -11.40 5.38
C PHE A 151 -2.87 -10.59 4.08
N LEU A 152 -4.03 -10.13 3.62
CA LEU A 152 -4.12 -9.28 2.43
C LEU A 152 -3.52 -7.91 2.77
N ASN A 153 -2.69 -7.37 1.87
CA ASN A 153 -2.03 -6.11 2.14
C ASN A 153 -2.45 -5.00 1.18
N ASP A 154 -2.16 -5.11 -0.11
CA ASP A 154 -2.50 -4.07 -1.08
C ASP A 154 -3.11 -4.65 -2.36
N PHE A 155 -3.71 -3.80 -3.20
CA PHE A 155 -4.32 -4.22 -4.46
C PHE A 155 -4.41 -3.08 -5.45
N ASP A 156 -4.56 -3.43 -6.73
CA ASP A 156 -4.91 -2.46 -7.75
C ASP A 156 -5.80 -3.09 -8.84
N PHE A 157 -6.43 -2.23 -9.62
CA PHE A 157 -7.33 -2.62 -10.69
C PHE A 157 -6.58 -2.94 -11.97
N GLY A 158 -6.77 -4.13 -12.49
CA GLY A 158 -6.30 -4.53 -13.81
C GLY A 158 -7.11 -3.90 -14.96
N PRO A 159 -6.63 -4.05 -16.21
CA PRO A 159 -7.21 -3.40 -17.39
C PRO A 159 -8.62 -3.91 -17.74
N ASP A 160 -8.94 -5.12 -17.35
CA ASP A 160 -10.27 -5.74 -17.54
C ASP A 160 -11.25 -5.42 -16.41
N GLY A 161 -10.81 -4.62 -15.41
CA GLY A 161 -11.57 -4.28 -14.23
C GLY A 161 -11.59 -5.37 -13.16
N SER A 162 -10.79 -6.43 -13.31
CA SER A 162 -10.41 -7.30 -12.20
C SER A 162 -9.48 -6.57 -11.23
N MET A 163 -9.26 -7.14 -10.06
CA MET A 163 -8.29 -6.64 -9.08
C MET A 163 -7.22 -7.68 -8.84
N TYR A 164 -5.97 -7.24 -8.72
CA TYR A 164 -4.85 -8.06 -8.25
C TYR A 164 -4.56 -7.66 -6.82
N VAL A 165 -4.42 -8.64 -5.92
CA VAL A 165 -4.33 -8.44 -4.47
C VAL A 165 -3.14 -9.20 -3.92
N THR A 166 -2.27 -8.55 -3.16
CA THR A 166 -1.17 -9.21 -2.45
C THR A 166 -1.65 -9.87 -1.15
N ASP A 167 -1.06 -11.01 -0.84
CA ASP A 167 -1.18 -11.69 0.45
C ASP A 167 0.23 -12.03 0.95
N MET A 168 0.65 -11.40 2.02
CA MET A 168 1.94 -11.63 2.65
C MET A 168 2.05 -13.04 3.26
N ARG A 169 0.93 -13.74 3.40
CA ARG A 169 0.86 -15.09 3.99
C ARG A 169 1.41 -15.15 5.41
N LEU A 170 1.10 -14.15 6.20
CA LEU A 170 1.43 -14.11 7.62
C LEU A 170 0.28 -14.67 8.46
N ARG A 171 0.61 -15.36 9.53
CA ARG A 171 -0.32 -15.71 10.61
C ARG A 171 0.03 -14.94 11.85
N VAL A 172 -0.95 -14.32 12.43
CA VAL A 172 -0.83 -13.69 13.75
C VAL A 172 -1.08 -14.78 14.80
N GLY A 173 -0.08 -15.04 15.63
CA GLY A 173 -0.18 -15.95 16.76
C GLY A 173 -0.90 -15.32 17.97
N ALA A 174 -1.27 -16.13 18.95
CA ALA A 174 -1.99 -15.67 20.14
C ALA A 174 -1.24 -14.60 20.98
N ASN A 175 0.05 -14.45 20.77
CA ASN A 175 0.92 -13.45 21.41
C ASN A 175 1.21 -12.23 20.51
N GLY A 176 0.47 -12.06 19.41
CA GLY A 176 0.70 -11.00 18.43
C GLY A 176 1.89 -11.22 17.51
N ASN A 177 2.67 -12.29 17.68
CA ASN A 177 3.79 -12.57 16.78
C ASN A 177 3.29 -13.02 15.42
N MET A 178 3.82 -12.42 14.36
CA MET A 178 3.54 -12.80 12.98
C MET A 178 4.57 -13.81 12.50
N ALA A 179 4.11 -14.87 11.82
CA ALA A 179 4.95 -15.91 11.26
C ALA A 179 4.53 -16.26 9.83
N PRO A 180 5.49 -16.47 8.90
CA PRO A 180 5.17 -16.93 7.56
C PRO A 180 4.41 -18.26 7.57
N ALA A 181 3.36 -18.37 6.74
CA ALA A 181 2.53 -19.55 6.59
C ALA A 181 2.61 -20.14 5.17
N GLY A 182 3.65 -19.77 4.43
CA GLY A 182 3.92 -20.23 3.06
C GLY A 182 4.45 -19.10 2.20
N PRO A 183 4.63 -19.35 0.89
CA PRO A 183 5.03 -18.34 -0.06
C PRO A 183 3.95 -17.27 -0.20
N GLY A 184 4.37 -16.03 -0.50
CA GLY A 184 3.45 -14.95 -0.83
C GLY A 184 2.56 -15.29 -2.02
N ARG A 185 1.42 -14.62 -2.12
CA ARG A 185 0.45 -14.81 -3.21
C ARG A 185 0.02 -13.49 -3.83
N ILE A 186 -0.39 -13.59 -5.08
CA ILE A 186 -1.27 -12.61 -5.71
C ILE A 186 -2.56 -13.31 -6.06
N TYR A 187 -3.68 -12.79 -5.55
CA TYR A 187 -5.01 -13.19 -5.99
C TYR A 187 -5.46 -12.32 -7.15
N GLN A 188 -6.33 -12.89 -8.00
CA GLN A 188 -7.15 -12.09 -8.90
C GLN A 188 -8.62 -12.23 -8.49
N ILE A 189 -9.28 -11.09 -8.34
CA ILE A 189 -10.71 -10.98 -8.11
C ILE A 189 -11.35 -10.51 -9.41
N GLY A 190 -12.18 -11.33 -10.04
CA GLY A 190 -12.88 -10.96 -11.25
C GLY A 190 -13.99 -9.94 -11.01
N ARG A 191 -14.53 -9.35 -12.07
CA ARG A 191 -15.72 -8.46 -11.98
C ARG A 191 -16.96 -9.14 -11.39
N ASP A 192 -17.01 -10.46 -11.49
CA ASP A 192 -18.06 -11.31 -10.90
C ASP A 192 -17.75 -11.69 -9.44
N HIS A 193 -16.74 -11.08 -8.85
CA HIS A 193 -16.21 -11.32 -7.51
C HIS A 193 -15.66 -12.75 -7.30
N ARG A 194 -15.42 -13.51 -8.35
CA ARG A 194 -14.74 -14.78 -8.23
C ARG A 194 -13.26 -14.58 -7.96
N VAL A 195 -12.77 -15.32 -6.97
CA VAL A 195 -11.38 -15.27 -6.50
C VAL A 195 -10.60 -16.47 -7.06
N ARG A 196 -9.40 -16.20 -7.57
CA ARG A 196 -8.43 -17.24 -7.92
C ARG A 196 -7.01 -16.83 -7.53
N ILE A 197 -6.16 -17.79 -7.27
CA ILE A 197 -4.72 -17.55 -7.14
C ILE A 197 -4.18 -17.25 -8.53
N ALA A 198 -3.61 -16.06 -8.72
CA ALA A 198 -3.00 -15.61 -9.97
C ALA A 198 -1.50 -15.93 -9.99
N LEU A 199 -0.82 -15.79 -8.83
CA LEU A 199 0.57 -16.14 -8.64
C LEU A 199 0.77 -16.69 -7.23
N GLU A 200 1.51 -17.80 -7.11
CA GLU A 200 2.11 -18.27 -5.86
C GLU A 200 3.53 -18.74 -6.19
N ASN A 201 4.52 -18.13 -5.56
CA ASN A 201 5.91 -18.45 -5.84
C ASN A 201 6.80 -18.22 -4.62
N ALA A 202 7.78 -19.10 -4.40
CA ALA A 202 8.70 -19.02 -3.27
C ALA A 202 9.56 -17.75 -3.29
N ALA A 203 9.81 -17.13 -4.46
CA ALA A 203 10.52 -15.87 -4.58
C ALA A 203 9.66 -14.64 -4.27
N LEU A 204 8.33 -14.81 -4.21
CA LEU A 204 7.40 -13.77 -3.81
C LEU A 204 7.30 -13.76 -2.28
N THR A 205 8.25 -13.10 -1.62
CA THR A 205 8.35 -13.06 -0.16
C THR A 205 7.87 -11.72 0.36
N PHE A 206 6.90 -11.76 1.29
CA PHE A 206 6.29 -10.56 1.89
C PHE A 206 5.84 -9.55 0.84
N PRO A 207 5.03 -9.95 -0.18
CA PRO A 207 4.48 -8.99 -1.14
C PRO A 207 3.54 -8.05 -0.40
N ASP A 208 3.89 -6.79 -0.41
CA ASP A 208 3.21 -5.71 0.29
C ASP A 208 2.47 -4.83 -0.72
N GLY A 209 2.98 -3.65 -1.03
CA GLY A 209 2.37 -2.76 -1.99
C GLY A 209 2.24 -3.33 -3.40
N LEU A 210 1.16 -2.94 -4.10
CA LEU A 210 0.86 -3.39 -5.44
C LEU A 210 0.28 -2.28 -6.31
N GLY A 211 0.84 -2.09 -7.51
CA GLY A 211 0.30 -1.16 -8.50
C GLY A 211 0.26 -1.76 -9.91
N TRP A 212 -0.79 -1.45 -10.70
CA TRP A 212 -0.91 -1.88 -12.09
C TRP A 212 -0.24 -0.88 -13.03
N ASP A 213 0.91 -1.24 -13.60
CA ASP A 213 1.57 -0.49 -14.69
C ASP A 213 0.91 -0.84 -16.03
N ALA A 214 0.01 0.03 -16.49
CA ALA A 214 -0.72 -0.17 -17.74
C ALA A 214 0.19 -0.10 -18.97
N ALA A 215 1.24 0.73 -18.96
CA ALA A 215 2.19 0.86 -20.05
C ALA A 215 3.05 -0.40 -20.20
N GLY A 216 3.53 -0.94 -19.08
CA GLY A 216 4.29 -2.19 -19.02
C GLY A 216 3.43 -3.45 -19.09
N LYS A 217 2.10 -3.35 -18.95
CA LYS A 217 1.14 -4.47 -18.83
C LYS A 217 1.55 -5.46 -17.75
N ARG A 218 1.92 -4.93 -16.60
CA ARG A 218 2.49 -5.66 -15.49
C ARG A 218 2.02 -5.11 -14.14
N VAL A 219 2.17 -5.92 -13.13
CA VAL A 219 2.02 -5.53 -11.73
C VAL A 219 3.41 -5.17 -11.20
N ILE A 220 3.52 -4.04 -10.51
CA ILE A 220 4.68 -3.67 -9.70
C ILE A 220 4.40 -4.14 -8.28
N ILE A 221 5.38 -4.75 -7.64
CA ILE A 221 5.25 -5.34 -6.30
C ILE A 221 6.35 -4.79 -5.41
N ALA A 222 5.96 -4.15 -4.33
CA ALA A 222 6.86 -3.71 -3.26
C ALA A 222 6.96 -4.82 -2.21
N PRO A 223 8.14 -5.42 -1.94
CA PRO A 223 8.29 -6.40 -0.89
C PRO A 223 8.66 -5.73 0.43
N PHE A 224 7.96 -6.10 1.54
CA PHE A 224 8.29 -5.59 2.88
C PHE A 224 9.50 -6.32 3.49
N ASN A 225 10.60 -6.35 2.77
CA ASN A 225 11.90 -6.91 3.18
C ASN A 225 13.04 -6.27 2.38
N ASP A 226 14.25 -6.82 2.46
CA ASP A 226 15.43 -6.30 1.76
C ASP A 226 15.54 -6.74 0.30
N ASN A 227 14.53 -7.42 -0.25
CA ASN A 227 14.48 -7.78 -1.66
C ASN A 227 14.23 -6.55 -2.54
N PRO A 228 14.65 -6.58 -3.82
CA PRO A 228 14.32 -5.52 -4.76
C PRO A 228 12.81 -5.46 -5.03
N VAL A 229 12.34 -4.28 -5.43
CA VAL A 229 11.02 -4.14 -6.07
C VAL A 229 10.92 -5.13 -7.21
N GLN A 230 9.79 -5.78 -7.35
CA GLN A 230 9.53 -6.83 -8.33
C GLN A 230 8.49 -6.37 -9.37
N GLN A 231 8.45 -7.08 -10.49
CA GLN A 231 7.41 -6.97 -11.51
C GLN A 231 6.86 -8.34 -11.84
N TRP A 232 5.59 -8.38 -12.24
CA TRP A 232 4.96 -9.60 -12.71
C TRP A 232 3.92 -9.29 -13.80
N SER A 233 4.01 -9.98 -14.93
CA SER A 233 2.97 -9.92 -15.97
C SER A 233 2.01 -11.09 -15.80
N PRO A 234 0.67 -10.86 -15.81
CA PRO A 234 -0.32 -11.90 -15.65
C PRO A 234 -0.09 -13.08 -16.60
N GLY A 235 -0.10 -14.30 -16.04
CA GLY A 235 0.18 -15.54 -16.78
C GLY A 235 1.64 -15.99 -16.74
N GLN A 236 2.58 -15.18 -16.27
CA GLN A 236 3.95 -15.63 -16.05
C GLN A 236 4.05 -16.47 -14.76
N PRO A 237 4.96 -17.45 -14.71
CA PRO A 237 5.06 -18.38 -13.57
C PRO A 237 5.72 -17.79 -12.34
N ALA A 238 6.40 -16.65 -12.47
CA ALA A 238 7.12 -15.98 -11.37
C ALA A 238 7.17 -14.48 -11.54
N ALA A 239 7.29 -13.76 -10.41
CA ALA A 239 7.70 -12.36 -10.38
C ALA A 239 9.23 -12.26 -10.55
N GLU A 240 9.68 -11.16 -11.17
CA GLU A 240 11.08 -10.89 -11.46
C GLU A 240 11.56 -9.64 -10.75
N PRO A 241 12.84 -9.57 -10.33
CA PRO A 241 13.43 -8.36 -9.80
C PRO A 241 13.37 -7.20 -10.82
N LEU A 242 13.01 -6.01 -10.37
CA LEU A 242 12.90 -4.81 -11.21
C LEU A 242 13.88 -3.71 -10.76
N ALA A 243 13.80 -3.26 -9.51
CA ALA A 243 14.61 -2.14 -9.02
C ALA A 243 15.15 -2.41 -7.63
N LYS A 244 16.42 -2.09 -7.43
CA LYS A 244 17.09 -2.18 -6.12
C LYS A 244 16.95 -0.86 -5.36
N GLY A 245 16.82 -0.94 -4.04
CA GLY A 245 16.80 0.19 -3.12
C GLY A 245 17.27 -0.24 -1.74
N LYS A 246 16.83 0.48 -0.71
CA LYS A 246 17.21 0.20 0.69
C LYS A 246 16.40 -0.89 1.36
N GLY A 247 15.28 -1.30 0.71
CA GLY A 247 14.42 -2.36 1.22
C GLY A 247 13.31 -1.88 2.15
N ARG A 248 12.51 -2.84 2.62
CA ARG A 248 11.25 -2.63 3.34
C ARG A 248 10.37 -1.64 2.58
N PHE A 249 10.17 -1.98 1.31
CA PHE A 249 9.23 -1.25 0.47
C PHE A 249 7.82 -1.59 0.89
N ASP A 250 6.94 -0.59 0.84
CA ASP A 250 5.59 -0.68 1.33
C ASP A 250 4.61 -0.23 0.22
N GLY A 251 4.04 0.96 0.28
CA GLY A 251 3.06 1.45 -0.69
C GLY A 251 3.58 1.59 -2.12
N VAL A 252 2.71 1.30 -3.08
CA VAL A 252 2.91 1.52 -4.52
C VAL A 252 1.71 2.26 -5.09
N GLU A 253 1.95 3.45 -5.63
CA GLU A 253 0.95 4.21 -6.37
C GLU A 253 1.34 4.34 -7.84
N VAL A 254 0.43 3.97 -8.74
CA VAL A 254 0.63 4.10 -10.19
C VAL A 254 -0.33 5.12 -10.75
N GLU A 255 0.22 6.22 -11.22
CA GLU A 255 -0.53 7.34 -11.75
C GLU A 255 -0.94 7.14 -13.21
N ARG A 256 -1.96 7.90 -13.64
CA ARG A 256 -2.47 7.83 -15.03
C ARG A 256 -1.46 8.24 -16.08
N ASP A 257 -0.48 9.07 -15.73
CA ASP A 257 0.62 9.47 -16.62
C ASP A 257 1.74 8.43 -16.72
N GLY A 258 1.62 7.34 -15.96
CA GLY A 258 2.58 6.25 -15.87
C GLY A 258 3.68 6.46 -14.82
N SER A 259 3.62 7.52 -14.03
CA SER A 259 4.49 7.69 -12.88
C SER A 259 4.19 6.63 -11.82
N ILE A 260 5.23 6.03 -11.25
CA ILE A 260 5.12 5.00 -10.23
C ILE A 260 5.86 5.48 -8.99
N LEU A 261 5.13 5.64 -7.89
CA LEU A 261 5.66 6.05 -6.61
C LEU A 261 5.81 4.81 -5.71
N ILE A 262 6.89 4.75 -4.96
CA ILE A 262 7.18 3.64 -4.05
C ILE A 262 7.72 4.21 -2.75
N THR A 263 7.14 3.78 -1.63
CA THR A 263 7.62 4.12 -0.29
C THR A 263 8.68 3.14 0.19
N SER A 264 9.56 3.58 1.07
CA SER A 264 10.58 2.74 1.70
C SER A 264 10.78 3.14 3.17
N TRP A 265 10.66 2.18 4.06
CA TRP A 265 10.85 2.38 5.50
C TRP A 265 12.33 2.53 5.86
N ASN A 266 13.22 1.74 5.23
CA ASN A 266 14.63 1.69 5.62
C ASN A 266 15.37 3.01 5.42
N ASP A 267 14.95 3.86 4.50
CA ASP A 267 15.50 5.20 4.28
C ASP A 267 14.49 6.33 4.39
N SER A 268 13.25 6.02 4.79
CA SER A 268 12.17 6.98 5.02
C SER A 268 11.91 7.87 3.80
N THR A 269 11.79 7.27 2.61
CA THR A 269 11.66 8.02 1.36
C THR A 269 10.40 7.63 0.58
N VAL A 270 9.96 8.56 -0.28
CA VAL A 270 9.10 8.27 -1.43
C VAL A 270 9.93 8.46 -2.69
N SER A 271 9.98 7.44 -3.52
CA SER A 271 10.78 7.40 -4.76
C SER A 271 9.88 7.24 -5.97
N THR A 272 10.31 7.76 -7.13
CA THR A 272 9.73 7.36 -8.42
C THR A 272 10.54 6.22 -9.02
N LEU A 273 9.84 5.28 -9.65
CA LEU A 273 10.46 4.21 -10.43
C LEU A 273 10.75 4.71 -11.85
N GLU A 274 12.02 4.84 -12.20
CA GLU A 274 12.50 5.28 -13.50
C GLU A 274 13.22 4.11 -14.20
N GLY A 275 12.49 3.36 -15.01
CA GLY A 275 13.00 2.13 -15.60
C GLY A 275 13.29 1.07 -14.54
N THR A 276 14.57 0.88 -14.18
CA THR A 276 15.01 -0.05 -13.12
C THR A 276 15.67 0.68 -11.94
N ARG A 277 15.51 1.99 -11.85
CA ARG A 277 16.11 2.83 -10.82
C ARG A 277 15.02 3.47 -9.96
N LEU A 278 15.23 3.51 -8.65
CA LEU A 278 14.45 4.32 -7.73
C LEU A 278 15.13 5.69 -7.59
N ALA A 279 14.41 6.75 -7.99
CA ALA A 279 14.83 8.13 -7.83
C ALA A 279 14.11 8.74 -6.63
N HIS A 280 14.84 9.07 -5.57
CA HIS A 280 14.26 9.70 -4.39
C HIS A 280 13.67 11.06 -4.75
N ARG A 281 12.41 11.27 -4.40
CA ARG A 281 11.66 12.52 -4.65
C ARG A 281 11.31 13.25 -3.37
N LEU A 282 10.99 12.47 -2.32
CA LEU A 282 10.61 13.02 -1.04
C LEU A 282 11.36 12.26 0.05
N GLY A 283 11.99 12.99 0.96
CA GLY A 283 12.70 12.41 2.09
C GLY A 283 14.20 12.76 2.15
N PRO A 284 14.91 12.26 3.18
CA PRO A 284 14.34 11.39 4.22
C PRO A 284 13.29 12.13 5.07
N LEU A 285 12.14 11.48 5.25
CA LEU A 285 11.06 11.97 6.10
C LEU A 285 11.39 11.79 7.58
N THR A 286 10.69 12.52 8.44
CA THR A 286 10.77 12.33 9.91
C THR A 286 9.86 11.20 10.42
N MET A 287 9.35 10.40 9.50
CA MET A 287 8.50 9.23 9.75
C MET A 287 8.81 8.14 8.72
N THR A 288 8.49 6.89 9.03
CA THR A 288 8.52 5.77 8.10
C THR A 288 7.25 5.81 7.24
N PRO A 289 7.33 6.04 5.92
CA PRO A 289 6.14 6.11 5.07
C PRO A 289 5.61 4.71 4.79
N ALA A 290 4.36 4.44 5.21
CA ALA A 290 3.66 3.21 4.87
C ALA A 290 3.10 3.31 3.44
N ASP A 291 2.24 4.27 3.17
CA ASP A 291 1.62 4.39 1.85
C ASP A 291 1.60 5.85 1.36
N VAL A 292 1.29 6.01 0.09
CA VAL A 292 1.32 7.29 -0.63
C VAL A 292 0.18 7.36 -1.63
N SER A 293 -0.47 8.53 -1.75
CA SER A 293 -1.44 8.76 -2.82
C SER A 293 -1.42 10.20 -3.32
N MET A 294 -1.64 10.39 -4.62
CA MET A 294 -1.45 11.67 -5.29
C MET A 294 -2.76 12.35 -5.66
N ASP A 295 -2.87 13.64 -5.35
CA ASP A 295 -3.78 14.56 -6.04
C ASP A 295 -3.07 15.16 -7.26
N VAL A 296 -3.20 14.49 -8.39
CA VAL A 296 -2.56 14.89 -9.66
C VAL A 296 -2.97 16.29 -10.09
N ARG A 297 -4.20 16.73 -9.78
CA ARG A 297 -4.70 18.05 -10.19
C ARG A 297 -3.97 19.19 -9.50
N ARG A 298 -3.63 19.01 -8.22
CA ARG A 298 -2.90 20.01 -7.43
C ARG A 298 -1.39 19.78 -7.44
N GLY A 299 -0.93 18.60 -7.86
CA GLY A 299 0.45 18.18 -7.68
C GLY A 299 0.78 18.04 -6.19
N HIS A 300 -0.13 17.46 -5.43
CA HIS A 300 0.06 17.17 -4.01
C HIS A 300 0.14 15.67 -3.78
N VAL A 301 0.91 15.28 -2.80
CA VAL A 301 1.01 13.88 -2.37
C VAL A 301 0.71 13.77 -0.88
N GLY A 302 -0.23 12.87 -0.54
CA GLY A 302 -0.51 12.46 0.82
C GLY A 302 0.35 11.25 1.17
N VAL A 303 1.00 11.29 2.33
CA VAL A 303 1.84 10.20 2.85
C VAL A 303 1.39 9.89 4.26
N VAL A 304 1.27 8.59 4.58
CA VAL A 304 0.91 8.12 5.91
C VAL A 304 2.04 7.35 6.56
N SER A 305 2.00 7.28 7.89
CA SER A 305 2.92 6.48 8.68
C SER A 305 2.19 5.80 9.82
N MET A 306 2.22 4.49 9.82
CA MET A 306 1.65 3.64 10.85
C MET A 306 2.32 3.90 12.20
N GLU A 307 3.66 3.87 12.24
CA GLU A 307 4.42 4.06 13.48
C GLU A 307 4.25 5.46 14.09
N ALA A 308 4.12 6.50 13.24
CA ALA A 308 3.96 7.88 13.70
C ALA A 308 2.50 8.27 13.96
N GLY A 309 1.52 7.46 13.53
CA GLY A 309 0.09 7.79 13.60
C GLY A 309 -0.22 9.10 12.88
N ARG A 310 0.33 9.30 11.67
CA ARG A 310 0.38 10.61 11.05
C ARG A 310 0.10 10.54 9.54
N PHE A 311 -0.60 11.56 9.05
CA PHE A 311 -0.71 11.91 7.64
C PHE A 311 0.03 13.22 7.39
N GLU A 312 0.81 13.29 6.31
CA GLU A 312 1.46 14.51 5.83
C GLU A 312 1.06 14.78 4.37
N LEU A 313 0.76 16.05 4.07
CA LEU A 313 0.51 16.52 2.71
C LEU A 313 1.71 17.33 2.21
N TRP A 314 2.21 16.99 1.03
CA TRP A 314 3.38 17.61 0.43
C TRP A 314 3.10 18.10 -0.98
N THR A 315 3.83 19.11 -1.45
CA THR A 315 3.90 19.41 -2.88
C THR A 315 4.68 18.30 -3.58
N TRP A 316 4.15 17.85 -4.71
CA TRP A 316 4.89 16.97 -5.62
C TRP A 316 5.33 17.81 -6.80
N GLY A 317 6.62 18.05 -6.93
CA GLY A 317 7.16 18.91 -7.98
C GLY A 317 6.70 18.48 -9.38
N LYS A 318 6.28 19.46 -10.17
CA LYS A 318 5.93 19.29 -11.57
C LYS A 318 7.17 19.24 -12.43
#